data_b5aac4cab2ea66997f08894cba851ee5
#
_entry.id   b5aac4cab2ea66997f08894cba851ee5
#
_cell.length_a   1.000
_cell.length_b   1.000
_cell.length_c   1.000
_cell.angle_alpha   90.00
_cell.angle_beta   90.00
_cell.angle_gamma   90.00
#
_symmetry.space_group_name_H-M   'P 1'
#
loop_
_entity.id
_entity.type
_entity.pdbx_description
1 polymer ?
#
loop_
_entity_poly.entity_id
_entity_poly.type
_entity_poly.pdbx_seq_one_letter_code
_entity_poly.pdbx_strand_id
1 'polypeptide(L)'
;MSASTVPLIFLATRAGKTQPNGITPAAGTLEHSVVRTVTSLPQSLQLYGVPSFRKDSAGNEFHGDARNEYGLLALNNFLGVGNRAYVVRANIDLSDERETFIGLGTPRIAGEPSFYGLGSGIMANISAAGPNVKPQEIIVSFNSTSSFAVTGSSTGYIGTGQVSVPFASSAMNFTIQPGEVPFASGDRFTFTMEYAPEAGEENVGTGTLMGLLPGELARPETLTVTFTSQTDFTVTGSVSGDVGDGKVNALFDNNLVAFTAVAGETKFQRGDRFTIEIANTIVDSPLGANDGARRVAIATALQAEINSNTEARSSLYEYNLILCPGYPEVVDELLALSVEIKDEAMVIADTPGNMSPEQVAQWALTSERFSSESAAYYYPWALQSNMDGRNVLGAPSGVALRTLAVSDNAGYVWTPPAGVARGLVTGVSKVGYFTGTPGTATTFVEANLNEGQRDNLYEYDKNINPITFFPGRGLLVWGQKTSAPAASALDRINVVRLVMYLRRSLRKGSMPFVFEPNDRVTRDNLKAAADTILNDILVKRGISDYATYCNEGNNTGDRIDRNELWLDVAIKPMRAAEFIYIPIRVVATSADI
;
A
#
# COMPACT_ATOMS: atom_id res chain seq x y z
N MET A 1 2.54 -30.36 1.24
CA MET A 1 2.50 -28.89 1.09
C MET A 1 3.49 -28.28 2.06
N SER A 2 4.32 -27.34 1.63
CA SER A 2 5.25 -26.67 2.53
C SER A 2 4.47 -25.79 3.50
N ALA A 3 4.59 -26.06 4.80
CA ALA A 3 4.00 -25.25 5.87
C ALA A 3 4.89 -24.04 6.19
N SER A 4 5.40 -23.34 5.17
CA SER A 4 6.29 -22.19 5.33
C SER A 4 5.51 -20.87 5.29
N THR A 5 6.07 -19.84 5.93
CA THR A 5 5.57 -18.47 5.84
C THR A 5 5.70 -17.95 4.40
N VAL A 6 4.59 -17.52 3.83
CA VAL A 6 4.52 -16.84 2.53
C VAL A 6 3.66 -15.58 2.68
N PRO A 7 4.27 -14.39 2.76
CA PRO A 7 3.52 -13.15 2.90
C PRO A 7 3.05 -12.61 1.55
N LEU A 8 1.92 -11.88 1.58
CA LEU A 8 1.54 -10.84 0.64
C LEU A 8 1.84 -9.49 1.27
N ILE A 9 2.69 -8.70 0.64
CA ILE A 9 3.13 -7.40 1.15
C ILE A 9 2.65 -6.30 0.21
N PHE A 10 1.79 -5.42 0.71
CA PHE A 10 1.47 -4.16 0.06
C PHE A 10 2.51 -3.12 0.46
N LEU A 11 3.03 -2.39 -0.52
CA LEU A 11 4.07 -1.41 -0.29
C LEU A 11 3.99 -0.22 -1.24
N ALA A 12 4.58 0.88 -0.82
CA ALA A 12 4.86 2.05 -1.64
C ALA A 12 6.38 2.21 -1.79
N THR A 13 6.85 2.66 -2.94
CA THR A 13 8.27 2.93 -3.22
C THR A 13 8.44 4.21 -4.01
N ARG A 14 9.65 4.74 -4.03
CA ARG A 14 10.04 5.74 -5.03
C ARG A 14 9.97 5.13 -6.42
N ALA A 15 9.47 5.88 -7.40
CA ALA A 15 9.48 5.50 -8.80
C ALA A 15 10.88 5.68 -9.42
N GLY A 16 11.14 4.99 -10.52
CA GLY A 16 12.34 5.19 -11.33
C GLY A 16 13.67 4.88 -10.63
N LYS A 17 13.66 4.05 -9.59
CA LYS A 17 14.91 3.64 -8.90
C LYS A 17 15.81 2.81 -9.79
N THR A 18 17.07 2.77 -9.44
CA THR A 18 18.07 1.88 -10.06
C THR A 18 18.35 0.66 -9.19
N GLN A 19 18.82 -0.40 -9.84
CA GLN A 19 19.39 -1.56 -9.18
C GLN A 19 20.62 -1.13 -8.35
N PRO A 20 21.17 -1.99 -7.48
CA PRO A 20 22.36 -1.66 -6.68
C PRO A 20 23.59 -1.22 -7.48
N ASN A 21 23.65 -1.53 -8.78
CA ASN A 21 24.71 -1.06 -9.68
C ASN A 21 24.63 0.44 -10.03
N GLY A 22 23.55 1.13 -9.65
CA GLY A 22 23.33 2.55 -9.89
C GLY A 22 23.04 2.96 -11.35
N ILE A 23 22.94 2.00 -12.27
CA ILE A 23 22.79 2.25 -13.72
C ILE A 23 21.51 1.63 -14.27
N THR A 24 21.28 0.34 -13.98
CA THR A 24 20.14 -0.40 -14.53
C THR A 24 18.85 -0.02 -13.82
N PRO A 25 17.76 0.32 -14.54
CA PRO A 25 16.48 0.59 -13.92
C PRO A 25 15.94 -0.60 -13.10
N ALA A 26 15.36 -0.33 -11.95
CA ALA A 26 14.67 -1.30 -11.13
C ALA A 26 13.21 -1.41 -11.60
N ALA A 27 12.93 -2.34 -12.50
CA ALA A 27 11.66 -2.42 -13.26
C ALA A 27 10.40 -2.48 -12.40
N GLY A 28 10.47 -3.08 -11.20
CA GLY A 28 9.32 -3.14 -10.28
C GLY A 28 8.91 -1.80 -9.69
N THR A 29 9.74 -0.75 -9.81
CA THR A 29 9.41 0.61 -9.37
C THR A 29 8.70 1.43 -10.44
N LEU A 30 8.63 0.94 -11.66
CA LEU A 30 7.92 1.55 -12.79
C LEU A 30 6.50 0.99 -12.96
N GLU A 31 6.21 -0.17 -12.37
CA GLU A 31 4.92 -0.84 -12.44
C GLU A 31 4.21 -0.80 -11.09
N HIS A 32 2.90 -0.77 -11.12
CA HIS A 32 2.04 -0.80 -9.92
C HIS A 32 0.84 -1.74 -10.16
N SER A 33 0.14 -2.09 -9.10
CA SER A 33 -1.11 -2.89 -9.13
C SER A 33 -0.95 -4.30 -9.71
N VAL A 34 0.28 -4.81 -9.79
CA VAL A 34 0.61 -6.16 -10.26
C VAL A 34 1.15 -6.98 -9.08
N VAL A 35 0.65 -8.22 -8.93
CA VAL A 35 1.18 -9.16 -7.93
C VAL A 35 2.46 -9.79 -8.46
N ARG A 36 3.59 -9.44 -7.87
CA ARG A 36 4.90 -10.00 -8.24
C ARG A 36 5.35 -11.04 -7.24
N THR A 37 5.80 -12.17 -7.76
CA THR A 37 6.47 -13.20 -6.94
C THR A 37 7.95 -12.87 -6.81
N VAL A 38 8.42 -12.73 -5.57
CA VAL A 38 9.82 -12.48 -5.24
C VAL A 38 10.35 -13.65 -4.39
N THR A 39 11.40 -14.29 -4.85
CA THR A 39 11.90 -15.54 -4.25
C THR A 39 13.26 -15.41 -3.56
N SER A 40 13.93 -14.28 -3.73
CA SER A 40 15.26 -14.06 -3.15
C SER A 40 15.55 -12.57 -2.95
N LEU A 41 16.44 -12.27 -2.01
CA LEU A 41 16.94 -10.91 -1.77
C LEU A 41 17.58 -10.27 -3.02
N PRO A 42 18.46 -10.95 -3.79
CA PRO A 42 18.98 -10.38 -5.03
C PRO A 42 17.87 -10.00 -6.03
N GLN A 43 16.84 -10.82 -6.18
CA GLN A 43 15.70 -10.51 -7.05
C GLN A 43 14.94 -9.28 -6.57
N SER A 44 14.71 -9.14 -5.25
CA SER A 44 14.09 -7.94 -4.67
C SER A 44 14.89 -6.68 -5.00
N LEU A 45 16.22 -6.73 -4.83
CA LEU A 45 17.09 -5.61 -5.13
C LEU A 45 17.14 -5.27 -6.63
N GLN A 46 17.01 -6.27 -7.50
CA GLN A 46 16.92 -6.04 -8.96
C GLN A 46 15.58 -5.39 -9.35
N LEU A 47 14.48 -5.79 -8.71
CA LEU A 47 13.14 -5.27 -9.02
C LEU A 47 12.88 -3.90 -8.39
N TYR A 48 13.33 -3.65 -7.16
CA TYR A 48 12.94 -2.48 -6.38
C TYR A 48 14.10 -1.60 -5.90
N GLY A 49 15.35 -2.00 -6.15
CA GLY A 49 16.53 -1.31 -5.63
C GLY A 49 16.65 -1.40 -4.11
N VAL A 50 17.59 -0.65 -3.54
CA VAL A 50 17.80 -0.56 -2.09
C VAL A 50 16.68 0.26 -1.44
N PRO A 51 16.12 -0.15 -0.28
CA PRO A 51 15.13 0.65 0.42
C PRO A 51 15.63 2.06 0.73
N SER A 52 14.83 3.06 0.38
CA SER A 52 15.16 4.48 0.57
C SER A 52 14.58 4.98 1.89
N PHE A 53 15.43 5.58 2.71
CA PHE A 53 15.05 6.24 3.96
C PHE A 53 15.54 7.69 3.94
N ARG A 54 14.67 8.59 4.36
CA ARG A 54 14.92 10.04 4.33
C ARG A 54 15.89 10.44 5.43
N LYS A 55 16.72 11.45 5.16
CA LYS A 55 17.69 12.01 6.09
C LYS A 55 17.80 13.52 5.89
N ASP A 56 18.26 14.21 6.91
CA ASP A 56 18.59 15.63 6.85
C ASP A 56 19.90 15.89 6.09
N SER A 57 20.25 17.15 5.93
CA SER A 57 21.49 17.58 5.29
C SER A 57 22.77 17.17 6.04
N ALA A 58 22.65 16.87 7.33
CA ALA A 58 23.74 16.37 8.17
C ALA A 58 23.86 14.83 8.14
N GLY A 59 22.92 14.14 7.49
CA GLY A 59 22.90 12.68 7.36
C GLY A 59 22.13 11.96 8.47
N ASN A 60 21.44 12.67 9.37
CA ASN A 60 20.60 12.05 10.39
C ASN A 60 19.30 11.52 9.77
N GLU A 61 18.88 10.33 10.20
CA GLU A 61 17.66 9.68 9.70
C GLU A 61 16.41 10.42 10.18
N PHE A 62 15.46 10.66 9.27
CA PHE A 62 14.11 11.08 9.61
C PHE A 62 13.26 9.85 9.97
N HIS A 63 13.22 9.52 11.27
CA HIS A 63 12.37 8.44 11.76
C HIS A 63 10.89 8.78 11.59
N GLY A 64 10.10 7.82 11.13
CA GLY A 64 8.66 8.00 10.98
C GLY A 64 8.22 8.80 9.75
N ASP A 65 9.13 9.28 8.89
CA ASP A 65 8.78 9.98 7.65
C ASP A 65 7.89 9.08 6.77
N ALA A 66 6.81 9.63 6.26
CA ALA A 66 5.85 8.90 5.45
C ALA A 66 6.44 8.37 4.13
N ARG A 67 7.52 8.97 3.63
CA ARG A 67 8.21 8.57 2.40
C ARG A 67 9.23 7.46 2.58
N ASN A 68 9.42 6.96 3.80
CA ASN A 68 10.32 5.84 4.07
C ASN A 68 9.72 4.52 3.54
N GLU A 69 10.55 3.72 2.87
CA GLU A 69 10.11 2.48 2.21
C GLU A 69 10.06 1.29 3.19
N TYR A 70 9.16 1.38 4.18
CA TYR A 70 9.01 0.37 5.25
C TYR A 70 8.69 -1.02 4.72
N GLY A 71 7.78 -1.11 3.71
CA GLY A 71 7.38 -2.37 3.11
C GLY A 71 8.53 -3.06 2.38
N LEU A 72 9.38 -2.29 1.68
CA LEU A 72 10.55 -2.83 0.99
C LEU A 72 11.64 -3.30 1.97
N LEU A 73 11.84 -2.57 3.08
CA LEU A 73 12.72 -3.01 4.17
C LEU A 73 12.26 -4.34 4.76
N ALA A 74 10.96 -4.47 5.05
CA ALA A 74 10.37 -5.69 5.59
C ALA A 74 10.51 -6.87 4.62
N LEU A 75 10.27 -6.66 3.32
CA LEU A 75 10.48 -7.66 2.27
C LEU A 75 11.92 -8.15 2.24
N ASN A 76 12.89 -7.24 2.21
CA ASN A 76 14.31 -7.59 2.13
C ASN A 76 14.78 -8.36 3.37
N ASN A 77 14.36 -7.91 4.56
CA ASN A 77 14.66 -8.60 5.82
C ASN A 77 14.01 -9.99 5.91
N PHE A 78 12.80 -10.14 5.37
CA PHE A 78 12.14 -11.45 5.26
C PHE A 78 12.89 -12.39 4.31
N LEU A 79 13.27 -11.91 3.11
CA LEU A 79 13.97 -12.74 2.11
C LEU A 79 15.37 -13.20 2.53
N GLY A 80 15.91 -12.65 3.62
CA GLY A 80 17.11 -13.18 4.27
C GLY A 80 16.89 -14.51 5.01
N VAL A 81 15.63 -14.92 5.25
CA VAL A 81 15.27 -16.16 5.96
C VAL A 81 14.12 -16.91 5.28
N GLY A 82 13.27 -16.22 4.52
CA GLY A 82 12.17 -16.78 3.74
C GLY A 82 12.59 -17.03 2.29
N ASN A 83 11.77 -17.78 1.57
CA ASN A 83 12.07 -18.22 0.20
C ASN A 83 11.07 -17.71 -0.85
N ARG A 84 9.98 -17.08 -0.47
CA ARG A 84 8.97 -16.56 -1.38
C ARG A 84 8.09 -15.52 -0.69
N ALA A 85 7.87 -14.40 -1.36
CA ALA A 85 6.87 -13.39 -1.01
C ALA A 85 6.09 -12.98 -2.26
N TYR A 86 4.86 -12.56 -2.06
CA TYR A 86 4.08 -11.82 -3.05
C TYR A 86 4.10 -10.34 -2.68
N VAL A 87 4.26 -9.49 -3.67
CA VAL A 87 4.44 -8.05 -3.48
C VAL A 87 3.51 -7.31 -4.42
N VAL A 88 2.78 -6.35 -3.89
CA VAL A 88 1.98 -5.40 -4.66
C VAL A 88 2.46 -3.99 -4.33
N ARG A 89 2.89 -3.27 -5.36
CA ARG A 89 3.24 -1.85 -5.25
C ARG A 89 2.02 -1.00 -5.55
N ALA A 90 1.67 -0.10 -4.61
CA ALA A 90 0.62 0.87 -4.84
C ALA A 90 1.02 1.91 -5.90
N ASN A 91 0.02 2.47 -6.58
CA ASN A 91 0.23 3.53 -7.57
C ASN A 91 0.50 4.87 -6.89
N ILE A 92 1.69 5.00 -6.30
CA ILE A 92 2.17 6.23 -5.68
C ILE A 92 3.69 6.28 -5.75
N ASP A 93 4.24 7.49 -5.90
CA ASP A 93 5.69 7.74 -5.92
C ASP A 93 6.13 8.45 -4.64
N LEU A 94 7.05 7.83 -3.90
CA LEU A 94 7.64 8.37 -2.68
C LEU A 94 8.84 9.30 -2.92
N SER A 95 9.20 9.62 -4.17
CA SER A 95 10.39 10.46 -4.47
C SER A 95 10.26 11.85 -3.87
N ASP A 96 9.07 12.45 -3.92
CA ASP A 96 8.78 13.77 -3.33
C ASP A 96 9.86 14.82 -3.71
N GLU A 97 10.35 14.75 -4.91
CA GLU A 97 11.30 15.74 -5.43
C GLU A 97 10.50 16.87 -6.08
N ARG A 98 10.89 18.10 -5.75
CA ARG A 98 10.41 19.25 -6.49
C ARG A 98 10.98 19.16 -7.89
N GLU A 99 10.10 19.02 -8.87
CA GLU A 99 10.50 19.09 -10.27
C GLU A 99 10.54 20.56 -10.70
N THR A 100 11.69 20.97 -11.23
CA THR A 100 11.78 22.24 -11.97
C THR A 100 11.70 21.91 -13.45
N PHE A 101 10.70 22.42 -14.12
CA PHE A 101 10.56 22.27 -15.57
C PHE A 101 10.23 23.62 -16.22
N ILE A 102 10.41 23.69 -17.53
CA ILE A 102 10.04 24.86 -18.30
C ILE A 102 8.53 24.84 -18.55
N GLY A 103 7.82 25.82 -18.03
CA GLY A 103 6.41 26.06 -18.29
C GLY A 103 6.19 27.11 -19.37
N LEU A 104 5.11 27.01 -20.14
CA LEU A 104 4.76 27.90 -21.24
C LEU A 104 3.36 28.50 -21.05
N GLY A 105 3.30 29.75 -20.64
CA GLY A 105 2.02 30.47 -20.48
C GLY A 105 1.17 29.95 -19.31
N THR A 106 -0.12 30.28 -19.32
CA THR A 106 -1.07 29.91 -18.26
C THR A 106 -1.67 28.53 -18.54
N PRO A 107 -1.60 27.58 -17.57
CA PRO A 107 -2.22 26.28 -17.76
C PRO A 107 -3.75 26.35 -17.86
N ARG A 108 -4.34 25.52 -18.73
CA ARG A 108 -5.80 25.42 -18.92
C ARG A 108 -6.24 23.98 -19.17
N ILE A 109 -7.54 23.75 -19.05
CA ILE A 109 -8.19 22.51 -19.51
C ILE A 109 -8.43 22.61 -21.00
N ALA A 110 -8.00 21.61 -21.77
CA ALA A 110 -8.20 21.51 -23.21
C ALA A 110 -9.50 20.73 -23.52
N GLY A 111 -10.49 21.44 -24.08
CA GLY A 111 -11.78 20.84 -24.47
C GLY A 111 -12.64 20.41 -23.29
N GLU A 112 -13.71 19.70 -23.61
CA GLU A 112 -14.64 19.15 -22.63
C GLU A 112 -14.18 17.76 -22.18
N PRO A 113 -14.39 17.38 -20.90
CA PRO A 113 -14.08 16.03 -20.42
C PRO A 113 -14.85 14.96 -21.17
N SER A 114 -14.15 13.93 -21.61
CA SER A 114 -14.76 12.74 -22.24
C SER A 114 -15.14 11.72 -21.16
N PHE A 115 -16.36 11.19 -21.23
CA PHE A 115 -16.84 10.15 -20.31
C PHE A 115 -16.85 8.77 -20.98
N TYR A 116 -16.41 7.76 -20.22
CA TYR A 116 -16.43 6.35 -20.60
C TYR A 116 -17.03 5.53 -19.46
N GLY A 117 -18.19 4.91 -19.69
CA GLY A 117 -18.84 4.09 -18.68
C GLY A 117 -20.34 4.00 -18.83
N LEU A 118 -21.02 3.54 -17.78
CA LEU A 118 -22.46 3.28 -17.76
C LEU A 118 -23.26 4.40 -17.05
N GLY A 119 -22.60 5.16 -16.17
CA GLY A 119 -23.23 6.28 -15.45
C GLY A 119 -23.63 7.42 -16.38
N SER A 120 -24.55 8.29 -15.92
CA SER A 120 -25.04 9.45 -16.71
C SER A 120 -24.73 10.81 -16.08
N GLY A 121 -23.86 10.85 -15.04
CA GLY A 121 -23.44 12.08 -14.41
C GLY A 121 -22.46 12.91 -15.26
N ILE A 122 -22.22 14.15 -14.85
CA ILE A 122 -21.35 15.10 -15.56
C ILE A 122 -20.27 15.66 -14.64
N MET A 123 -19.16 16.08 -15.24
CA MET A 123 -18.12 16.87 -14.56
C MET A 123 -18.40 18.36 -14.79
N ALA A 124 -18.48 19.13 -13.72
CA ALA A 124 -18.80 20.55 -13.75
C ALA A 124 -17.73 21.39 -13.02
N ASN A 125 -17.69 22.69 -13.31
CA ASN A 125 -16.80 23.67 -12.68
C ASN A 125 -15.31 23.25 -12.74
N ILE A 126 -14.91 22.67 -13.88
CA ILE A 126 -13.55 22.20 -14.08
C ILE A 126 -12.62 23.40 -14.36
N SER A 127 -11.51 23.46 -13.64
CA SER A 127 -10.49 24.49 -13.83
C SER A 127 -9.10 23.97 -13.48
N ALA A 128 -8.11 24.40 -14.26
CA ALA A 128 -6.72 24.26 -13.88
C ALA A 128 -6.42 25.31 -12.80
N ALA A 129 -5.96 24.89 -11.64
CA ALA A 129 -5.73 25.77 -10.51
C ALA A 129 -4.63 25.22 -9.59
N GLY A 130 -3.81 26.11 -9.07
CA GLY A 130 -2.75 25.80 -8.11
C GLY A 130 -1.35 25.73 -8.71
N PRO A 131 -0.34 25.52 -7.86
CA PRO A 131 1.08 25.60 -8.25
C PRO A 131 1.60 24.38 -9.02
N ASN A 132 0.84 23.28 -9.05
CA ASN A 132 1.31 21.99 -9.60
C ASN A 132 0.65 21.65 -10.94
N VAL A 133 0.16 22.66 -11.66
CA VAL A 133 -0.42 22.47 -12.99
C VAL A 133 0.67 22.21 -14.01
N LYS A 134 0.58 21.10 -14.75
CA LYS A 134 1.46 20.80 -15.89
C LYS A 134 0.68 20.09 -16.99
N PRO A 135 1.16 20.17 -18.26
CA PRO A 135 0.52 19.47 -19.37
C PRO A 135 0.53 17.97 -19.16
N GLN A 136 -0.67 17.37 -19.15
CA GLN A 136 -0.85 15.92 -18.98
C GLN A 136 -2.29 15.52 -19.26
N GLU A 137 -2.50 14.24 -19.53
CA GLU A 137 -3.82 13.64 -19.50
C GLU A 137 -4.23 13.33 -18.07
N ILE A 138 -5.45 13.70 -17.70
CA ILE A 138 -6.05 13.41 -16.39
C ILE A 138 -7.12 12.36 -16.55
N ILE A 139 -7.11 11.36 -15.67
CA ILE A 139 -8.10 10.31 -15.59
C ILE A 139 -8.76 10.37 -14.21
N VAL A 140 -10.08 10.48 -14.19
CA VAL A 140 -10.90 10.40 -12.98
C VAL A 140 -11.66 9.08 -13.03
N SER A 141 -11.23 8.09 -12.27
CA SER A 141 -11.77 6.72 -12.26
C SER A 141 -12.64 6.49 -11.04
N PHE A 142 -13.85 5.94 -11.25
CA PHE A 142 -14.78 5.62 -10.17
C PHE A 142 -14.44 4.27 -9.54
N ASN A 143 -14.34 4.26 -8.21
CA ASN A 143 -14.12 3.06 -7.40
C ASN A 143 -15.46 2.50 -6.87
N SER A 144 -16.50 3.35 -6.80
CA SER A 144 -17.85 3.02 -6.36
C SER A 144 -18.85 3.98 -7.01
N THR A 145 -20.12 3.87 -6.63
CA THR A 145 -21.19 4.78 -7.09
C THR A 145 -20.99 6.23 -6.65
N SER A 146 -20.18 6.47 -5.61
CA SER A 146 -20.04 7.79 -4.97
C SER A 146 -18.58 8.26 -4.82
N SER A 147 -17.57 7.42 -5.03
CA SER A 147 -16.16 7.78 -4.85
C SER A 147 -15.33 7.56 -6.11
N PHE A 148 -14.32 8.41 -6.30
CA PHE A 148 -13.42 8.35 -7.43
C PHE A 148 -11.98 8.68 -7.02
N ALA A 149 -11.02 8.21 -7.83
CA ALA A 149 -9.61 8.56 -7.77
C ALA A 149 -9.22 9.40 -8.99
N VAL A 150 -8.31 10.36 -8.80
CA VAL A 150 -7.76 11.23 -9.84
C VAL A 150 -6.30 10.91 -10.07
N THR A 151 -5.94 10.63 -11.31
CA THR A 151 -4.56 10.34 -11.73
C THR A 151 -4.17 11.18 -12.94
N GLY A 152 -2.91 11.56 -13.00
CA GLY A 152 -2.31 12.25 -14.15
C GLY A 152 -1.28 11.36 -14.85
N SER A 153 -1.17 11.47 -16.18
CA SER A 153 -0.23 10.67 -16.97
C SER A 153 1.25 10.93 -16.61
N SER A 154 1.58 12.12 -16.12
CA SER A 154 2.93 12.48 -15.70
C SER A 154 3.09 12.62 -14.18
N THR A 155 2.02 12.98 -13.44
CA THR A 155 2.07 13.16 -11.98
C THR A 155 1.70 11.92 -11.18
N GLY A 156 1.11 10.89 -11.81
CA GLY A 156 0.57 9.74 -11.12
C GLY A 156 -0.68 10.07 -10.30
N TYR A 157 -0.79 9.55 -9.09
CA TYR A 157 -1.93 9.77 -8.20
C TYR A 157 -1.99 11.23 -7.71
N ILE A 158 -3.16 11.88 -7.88
CA ILE A 158 -3.40 13.28 -7.48
C ILE A 158 -4.30 13.37 -6.24
N GLY A 159 -5.29 12.49 -6.12
CA GLY A 159 -6.20 12.50 -4.97
C GLY A 159 -7.43 11.62 -5.17
N THR A 160 -8.29 11.58 -4.13
CA THR A 160 -9.62 10.97 -4.18
C THR A 160 -10.69 12.01 -3.89
N GLY A 161 -11.88 11.79 -4.43
CA GLY A 161 -13.02 12.66 -4.20
C GLY A 161 -14.34 11.88 -4.12
N GLN A 162 -15.40 12.61 -3.81
CA GLN A 162 -16.74 12.09 -3.74
C GLN A 162 -17.69 12.84 -4.68
N VAL A 163 -18.65 12.13 -5.23
CA VAL A 163 -19.71 12.71 -6.07
C VAL A 163 -20.48 13.74 -5.26
N SER A 164 -20.84 14.85 -5.90
CA SER A 164 -21.50 16.04 -5.31
C SER A 164 -20.65 16.85 -4.31
N VAL A 165 -19.40 16.47 -4.08
CA VAL A 165 -18.46 17.23 -3.25
C VAL A 165 -17.41 17.87 -4.17
N PRO A 166 -17.11 19.19 -4.03
CA PRO A 166 -16.04 19.81 -4.80
C PRO A 166 -14.70 19.13 -4.54
N PHE A 167 -14.07 18.66 -5.60
CA PHE A 167 -12.69 18.19 -5.56
C PHE A 167 -11.76 19.38 -5.77
N ALA A 168 -10.79 19.55 -4.88
CA ALA A 168 -9.77 20.59 -4.98
C ALA A 168 -8.38 19.97 -4.71
N SER A 169 -7.43 20.26 -5.59
CA SER A 169 -6.05 19.85 -5.46
C SER A 169 -5.10 20.99 -5.80
N SER A 170 -3.80 20.76 -5.68
CA SER A 170 -2.78 21.73 -6.13
C SER A 170 -2.66 21.84 -7.65
N ALA A 171 -3.41 21.05 -8.41
CA ALA A 171 -3.36 21.05 -9.88
C ALA A 171 -4.69 21.43 -10.54
N MET A 172 -5.83 21.10 -9.92
CA MET A 172 -7.14 21.33 -10.53
C MET A 172 -8.27 21.34 -9.50
N ASN A 173 -9.41 21.93 -9.91
CA ASN A 173 -10.66 21.86 -9.18
C ASN A 173 -11.78 21.41 -10.12
N PHE A 174 -12.74 20.63 -9.62
CA PHE A 174 -13.97 20.26 -10.32
C PHE A 174 -15.02 19.69 -9.37
N THR A 175 -16.23 19.47 -9.86
CA THR A 175 -17.30 18.79 -9.12
C THR A 175 -17.95 17.75 -10.02
N ILE A 176 -18.08 16.50 -9.54
CA ILE A 176 -18.87 15.48 -10.23
C ILE A 176 -20.33 15.60 -9.77
N GLN A 177 -21.23 15.81 -10.73
CA GLN A 177 -22.67 15.83 -10.49
C GLN A 177 -23.25 14.46 -10.88
N PRO A 178 -24.08 13.83 -10.01
CA PRO A 178 -24.71 12.56 -10.35
C PRO A 178 -25.78 12.76 -11.42
N GLY A 179 -25.95 11.77 -12.29
CA GLY A 179 -27.04 11.70 -13.24
C GLY A 179 -28.14 10.75 -12.79
N GLU A 180 -29.07 10.42 -13.70
CA GLU A 180 -30.16 9.45 -13.43
C GLU A 180 -29.61 8.02 -13.24
N VAL A 181 -28.57 7.66 -13.97
CA VAL A 181 -27.88 6.38 -13.82
C VAL A 181 -26.65 6.58 -12.93
N PRO A 182 -26.58 5.90 -11.77
CA PRO A 182 -25.42 5.99 -10.88
C PRO A 182 -24.12 5.55 -11.56
N PHE A 183 -23.01 6.12 -11.14
CA PHE A 183 -21.69 5.64 -11.60
C PHE A 183 -21.44 4.23 -11.10
N ALA A 184 -20.59 3.51 -11.82
CA ALA A 184 -20.14 2.17 -11.46
C ALA A 184 -18.59 2.16 -11.34
N SER A 185 -18.08 1.16 -10.63
CA SER A 185 -16.63 0.93 -10.60
C SER A 185 -16.12 0.66 -12.03
N GLY A 186 -15.08 1.40 -12.43
CA GLY A 186 -14.51 1.38 -13.77
C GLY A 186 -15.01 2.47 -14.72
N ASP A 187 -16.08 3.19 -14.39
CA ASP A 187 -16.46 4.42 -15.09
C ASP A 187 -15.35 5.46 -14.95
N ARG A 188 -15.15 6.29 -15.96
CA ARG A 188 -14.10 7.31 -15.92
C ARG A 188 -14.40 8.53 -16.76
N PHE A 189 -13.93 9.68 -16.30
CA PHE A 189 -13.73 10.87 -17.12
C PHE A 189 -12.26 10.99 -17.51
N THR A 190 -11.99 11.48 -18.72
CA THR A 190 -10.65 11.85 -19.20
C THR A 190 -10.66 13.25 -19.77
N PHE A 191 -9.61 14.03 -19.53
CA PHE A 191 -9.38 15.33 -20.12
C PHE A 191 -7.90 15.67 -20.11
N THR A 192 -7.51 16.64 -20.97
CA THR A 192 -6.11 17.07 -21.08
C THR A 192 -5.92 18.44 -20.47
N MET A 193 -4.82 18.63 -19.75
CA MET A 193 -4.30 19.92 -19.33
C MET A 193 -3.19 20.34 -20.26
N GLU A 194 -3.22 21.58 -20.73
CA GLU A 194 -2.23 22.16 -21.64
C GLU A 194 -1.86 23.59 -21.24
N TYR A 195 -0.73 24.08 -21.73
CA TYR A 195 -0.41 25.50 -21.63
C TYR A 195 -1.20 26.33 -22.66
N ALA A 196 -1.59 27.53 -22.27
CA ALA A 196 -2.21 28.50 -23.14
C ALA A 196 -1.43 29.83 -23.13
N PRO A 197 -1.26 30.47 -24.29
CA PRO A 197 -0.69 31.76 -24.34
C PRO A 197 -1.69 32.81 -23.83
N GLU A 198 -1.21 33.96 -23.43
CA GLU A 198 -2.03 35.11 -23.11
C GLU A 198 -2.34 35.88 -24.40
N ALA A 199 -3.63 36.04 -24.71
CA ALA A 199 -4.06 36.78 -25.89
C ALA A 199 -4.02 38.30 -25.61
N GLY A 200 -3.58 39.10 -26.58
CA GLY A 200 -3.60 40.54 -26.46
C GLY A 200 -5.04 41.04 -26.34
N GLU A 201 -5.28 42.01 -25.47
CA GLU A 201 -6.61 42.60 -25.24
C GLU A 201 -7.21 43.26 -26.51
N GLU A 202 -6.35 43.71 -27.44
CA GLU A 202 -6.76 44.37 -28.68
C GLU A 202 -6.88 43.41 -29.88
N ASN A 203 -6.78 42.10 -29.67
CA ASN A 203 -6.89 41.13 -30.75
C ASN A 203 -8.29 41.15 -31.39
N VAL A 204 -8.31 41.21 -32.70
CA VAL A 204 -9.55 41.18 -33.50
C VAL A 204 -9.89 39.74 -33.94
N GLY A 205 -8.87 38.94 -34.25
CA GLY A 205 -9.03 37.55 -34.60
C GLY A 205 -9.40 36.68 -33.39
N THR A 206 -10.26 35.69 -33.61
CA THR A 206 -10.71 34.75 -32.56
C THR A 206 -9.92 33.43 -32.55
N GLY A 207 -8.80 33.36 -33.28
CA GLY A 207 -7.90 32.22 -33.28
C GLY A 207 -7.10 32.06 -31.98
N THR A 208 -6.41 30.95 -31.84
CA THR A 208 -5.59 30.63 -30.65
C THR A 208 -4.29 29.91 -31.04
N LEU A 209 -3.33 29.87 -30.12
CA LEU A 209 -2.17 28.97 -30.24
C LEU A 209 -2.45 27.66 -29.48
N MET A 210 -2.21 26.55 -30.13
CA MET A 210 -2.45 25.19 -29.55
C MET A 210 -1.19 24.36 -29.59
N GLY A 211 -1.13 23.36 -28.70
CA GLY A 211 -0.02 22.40 -28.64
C GLY A 211 1.31 23.04 -28.26
N LEU A 212 1.31 23.99 -27.32
CA LEU A 212 2.53 24.63 -26.83
C LEU A 212 3.44 23.60 -26.14
N LEU A 213 4.66 23.45 -26.66
CA LEU A 213 5.71 22.61 -26.10
C LEU A 213 7.01 23.40 -26.00
N PRO A 214 7.79 23.24 -24.89
CA PRO A 214 9.11 23.84 -24.80
C PRO A 214 10.10 23.13 -25.77
N GLY A 215 10.95 23.90 -26.42
CA GLY A 215 12.06 23.39 -27.20
C GLY A 215 13.26 22.99 -26.32
N GLU A 216 14.24 22.31 -26.86
CA GLU A 216 15.43 21.83 -26.13
C GLU A 216 16.28 22.95 -25.50
N LEU A 217 16.25 24.14 -26.11
CA LEU A 217 16.99 25.33 -25.65
C LEU A 217 16.07 26.37 -24.98
N ALA A 218 14.85 25.98 -24.60
CA ALA A 218 13.91 26.84 -23.90
C ALA A 218 14.54 27.37 -22.59
N ARG A 219 14.37 28.67 -22.36
CA ARG A 219 14.90 29.37 -21.18
C ARG A 219 13.90 30.44 -20.72
N PRO A 220 13.94 30.84 -19.45
CA PRO A 220 13.05 31.87 -18.94
C PRO A 220 13.13 33.15 -19.76
N GLU A 221 12.06 33.45 -20.49
CA GLU A 221 11.87 34.66 -21.26
C GLU A 221 10.39 34.80 -21.68
N THR A 222 10.01 35.96 -22.18
CA THR A 222 8.71 36.21 -22.76
C THR A 222 8.81 36.19 -24.28
N LEU A 223 8.08 35.28 -24.94
CA LEU A 223 7.94 35.28 -26.40
C LEU A 223 6.67 36.03 -26.78
N THR A 224 6.77 36.86 -27.82
CA THR A 224 5.64 37.55 -28.42
C THR A 224 5.44 37.06 -29.85
N VAL A 225 4.26 36.47 -30.11
CA VAL A 225 3.79 36.11 -31.45
C VAL A 225 2.96 37.27 -31.98
N THR A 226 3.40 37.90 -33.07
CA THR A 226 2.71 39.03 -33.69
C THR A 226 2.27 38.69 -35.10
N PHE A 227 0.96 38.78 -35.39
CA PHE A 227 0.44 38.50 -36.72
C PHE A 227 0.73 39.66 -37.66
N THR A 228 1.41 39.38 -38.75
CA THR A 228 1.76 40.30 -39.81
C THR A 228 0.72 40.34 -40.92
N SER A 229 -0.08 39.25 -41.04
CA SER A 229 -1.22 39.11 -41.97
C SER A 229 -2.24 38.10 -41.39
N GLN A 230 -3.27 37.77 -42.16
CA GLN A 230 -4.24 36.72 -41.76
C GLN A 230 -3.63 35.32 -41.74
N THR A 231 -2.46 35.14 -42.36
CA THR A 231 -1.83 33.84 -42.58
C THR A 231 -0.41 33.73 -42.01
N ASP A 232 0.22 34.86 -41.71
CA ASP A 232 1.62 34.91 -41.35
C ASP A 232 1.82 35.64 -40.02
N PHE A 233 2.78 35.17 -39.23
CA PHE A 233 3.18 35.78 -37.96
C PHE A 233 4.70 35.74 -37.77
N THR A 234 5.21 36.61 -36.93
CA THR A 234 6.60 36.62 -36.44
C THR A 234 6.64 36.31 -34.95
N VAL A 235 7.68 35.66 -34.49
CA VAL A 235 7.92 35.35 -33.08
C VAL A 235 9.18 36.07 -32.64
N THR A 236 9.08 36.86 -31.57
CA THR A 236 10.21 37.56 -30.96
C THR A 236 10.31 37.24 -29.47
N GLY A 237 11.52 37.04 -28.97
CA GLY A 237 11.80 36.79 -27.57
C GLY A 237 12.42 37.97 -26.87
N SER A 238 12.08 38.19 -25.60
CA SER A 238 12.63 39.29 -24.78
C SER A 238 14.15 39.15 -24.55
N VAL A 239 14.70 37.96 -24.65
CA VAL A 239 16.13 37.65 -24.51
C VAL A 239 16.72 37.16 -25.83
N SER A 240 15.97 36.33 -26.54
CA SER A 240 16.41 35.66 -27.79
C SER A 240 16.36 36.59 -29.00
N GLY A 241 15.62 37.69 -28.96
CA GLY A 241 15.41 38.60 -30.08
C GLY A 241 14.49 37.95 -31.15
N ASP A 242 14.93 37.96 -32.42
CA ASP A 242 14.19 37.33 -33.52
C ASP A 242 14.26 35.78 -33.38
N VAL A 243 13.09 35.17 -33.22
CA VAL A 243 12.93 33.71 -33.03
C VAL A 243 12.52 33.03 -34.32
N GLY A 244 11.84 33.74 -35.22
CA GLY A 244 11.46 33.24 -36.55
C GLY A 244 10.06 33.63 -36.99
N ASP A 245 9.75 33.25 -38.25
CA ASP A 245 8.46 33.48 -38.90
C ASP A 245 7.67 32.19 -39.02
N GLY A 246 6.33 32.27 -38.87
CA GLY A 246 5.44 31.12 -38.96
C GLY A 246 4.17 31.42 -39.76
N LYS A 247 3.43 30.34 -40.05
CA LYS A 247 2.17 30.38 -40.79
C LYS A 247 1.02 29.80 -40.00
N VAL A 248 -0.14 30.41 -40.12
CA VAL A 248 -1.39 29.94 -39.53
C VAL A 248 -1.73 28.55 -40.05
N ASN A 249 -2.22 27.67 -39.18
CA ASN A 249 -2.53 26.24 -39.44
C ASN A 249 -1.31 25.40 -39.86
N ALA A 250 -0.09 25.88 -39.61
CA ALA A 250 1.12 25.10 -39.77
C ALA A 250 1.87 25.02 -38.42
N LEU A 251 2.55 23.93 -38.18
CA LEU A 251 3.40 23.76 -36.99
C LEU A 251 4.57 24.78 -37.09
N PHE A 252 4.69 25.66 -36.11
CA PHE A 252 5.90 26.40 -35.84
C PHE A 252 6.70 25.62 -34.82
N ASP A 253 7.93 25.25 -35.16
CA ASP A 253 8.80 24.42 -34.32
C ASP A 253 10.24 24.95 -34.42
N ASN A 254 10.79 25.29 -33.28
CA ASN A 254 12.20 25.69 -33.16
C ASN A 254 12.77 25.24 -31.80
N ASN A 255 14.05 25.55 -31.57
CA ASN A 255 14.73 25.13 -30.34
C ASN A 255 14.20 25.81 -29.05
N LEU A 256 13.34 26.83 -29.12
CA LEU A 256 12.78 27.52 -27.94
C LEU A 256 11.34 27.12 -27.67
N VAL A 257 10.50 26.96 -28.69
CA VAL A 257 9.06 26.69 -28.55
C VAL A 257 8.51 26.04 -29.81
N ALA A 258 7.56 25.12 -29.64
CA ALA A 258 6.72 24.60 -30.71
C ALA A 258 5.24 24.89 -30.42
N PHE A 259 4.47 25.27 -31.45
CA PHE A 259 3.02 25.47 -31.37
C PHE A 259 2.39 25.53 -32.77
N THR A 260 1.06 25.46 -32.83
CA THR A 260 0.29 25.73 -34.06
C THR A 260 -0.65 26.90 -33.81
N ALA A 261 -0.56 27.96 -34.62
CA ALA A 261 -1.55 29.03 -34.64
C ALA A 261 -2.78 28.59 -35.42
N VAL A 262 -3.92 28.42 -34.75
CA VAL A 262 -5.17 27.92 -35.35
C VAL A 262 -6.14 29.07 -35.54
N ALA A 263 -6.61 29.29 -36.78
CA ALA A 263 -7.56 30.35 -37.09
C ALA A 263 -8.92 30.07 -36.43
N GLY A 264 -9.52 31.11 -35.85
CA GLY A 264 -10.89 31.08 -35.37
C GLY A 264 -11.92 31.45 -36.44
N GLU A 265 -13.18 31.68 -36.01
CA GLU A 265 -14.24 32.16 -36.89
C GLU A 265 -13.88 33.52 -37.53
N THR A 266 -13.35 34.42 -36.71
CA THR A 266 -12.73 35.68 -37.20
C THR A 266 -11.25 35.41 -37.42
N LYS A 267 -10.78 35.61 -38.66
CA LYS A 267 -9.36 35.41 -39.01
C LYS A 267 -8.48 36.43 -38.28
N PHE A 268 -7.26 36.04 -38.03
CA PHE A 268 -6.24 36.93 -37.49
C PHE A 268 -6.09 38.19 -38.34
N GLN A 269 -5.78 39.30 -37.69
CA GLN A 269 -5.50 40.57 -38.33
C GLN A 269 -4.06 40.99 -38.03
N ARG A 270 -3.55 41.87 -38.87
CA ARG A 270 -2.24 42.46 -38.62
C ARG A 270 -2.26 43.24 -37.32
N GLY A 271 -1.35 42.88 -36.41
CA GLY A 271 -1.24 43.45 -35.08
C GLY A 271 -1.80 42.62 -33.95
N ASP A 272 -2.60 41.58 -34.26
CA ASP A 272 -2.99 40.60 -33.25
C ASP A 272 -1.74 39.97 -32.61
N ARG A 273 -1.78 39.72 -31.30
CA ARG A 273 -0.63 39.27 -30.52
C ARG A 273 -1.00 38.19 -29.54
N PHE A 274 -0.04 37.30 -29.29
CA PHE A 274 -0.08 36.36 -28.16
C PHE A 274 1.26 36.44 -27.42
N THR A 275 1.18 36.38 -26.11
CA THR A 275 2.35 36.33 -25.25
C THR A 275 2.48 34.92 -24.65
N ILE A 276 3.67 34.32 -24.75
CA ILE A 276 4.03 33.05 -24.15
C ILE A 276 5.10 33.35 -23.11
N GLU A 277 4.76 33.21 -21.85
CA GLU A 277 5.74 33.32 -20.79
C GLU A 277 6.46 31.98 -20.62
N ILE A 278 7.77 31.95 -20.87
CA ILE A 278 8.63 30.83 -20.58
C ILE A 278 9.21 31.02 -19.19
N ALA A 279 8.83 30.19 -18.25
CA ALA A 279 9.30 30.30 -16.86
C ALA A 279 9.74 28.95 -16.29
N ASN A 280 10.67 28.98 -15.35
CA ASN A 280 10.93 27.84 -14.52
C ASN A 280 9.76 27.64 -13.56
N THR A 281 9.02 26.57 -13.75
CA THR A 281 7.93 26.18 -12.87
C THR A 281 8.44 25.14 -11.88
N ILE A 282 8.26 25.41 -10.60
CA ILE A 282 8.56 24.45 -9.54
C ILE A 282 7.25 23.75 -9.19
N VAL A 283 7.18 22.46 -9.42
CA VAL A 283 6.05 21.64 -8.99
C VAL A 283 6.35 21.13 -7.60
N ASP A 284 5.50 21.50 -6.64
CA ASP A 284 5.55 20.89 -5.31
C ASP A 284 5.15 19.41 -5.42
N SER A 285 5.70 18.60 -4.51
CA SER A 285 5.41 17.16 -4.49
C SER A 285 3.90 16.87 -4.52
N PRO A 286 3.45 15.92 -5.34
CA PRO A 286 2.07 15.46 -5.34
C PRO A 286 1.64 14.84 -4.01
N LEU A 287 2.60 14.46 -3.16
CA LEU A 287 2.32 13.91 -1.82
C LEU A 287 1.88 14.98 -0.81
N GLY A 288 2.00 16.28 -1.12
CA GLY A 288 1.59 17.36 -0.24
C GLY A 288 2.72 18.09 0.49
N ALA A 289 2.38 19.22 1.11
CA ALA A 289 3.34 20.18 1.65
C ALA A 289 4.00 19.74 2.97
N ASN A 290 3.39 18.85 3.72
CA ASN A 290 3.90 18.39 5.02
C ASN A 290 3.74 16.86 5.19
N ASP A 291 4.39 16.30 6.20
CA ASP A 291 4.41 14.85 6.42
C ASP A 291 3.01 14.26 6.69
N GLY A 292 2.15 14.99 7.40
CA GLY A 292 0.78 14.55 7.64
C GLY A 292 -0.04 14.41 6.35
N ALA A 293 0.05 15.39 5.44
CA ALA A 293 -0.59 15.32 4.13
C ALA A 293 -0.02 14.18 3.28
N ARG A 294 1.31 14.00 3.30
CA ARG A 294 2.00 12.90 2.61
C ARG A 294 1.53 11.55 3.12
N ARG A 295 1.45 11.38 4.45
CA ARG A 295 0.98 10.15 5.05
C ARG A 295 -0.45 9.80 4.66
N VAL A 296 -1.35 10.79 4.65
CA VAL A 296 -2.74 10.61 4.19
C VAL A 296 -2.76 10.19 2.71
N ALA A 297 -2.01 10.86 1.84
CA ALA A 297 -1.96 10.53 0.41
C ALA A 297 -1.45 9.09 0.18
N ILE A 298 -0.38 8.69 0.87
CA ILE A 298 0.20 7.36 0.74
C ILE A 298 -0.75 6.30 1.30
N ALA A 299 -1.33 6.52 2.49
CA ALA A 299 -2.29 5.59 3.09
C ALA A 299 -3.51 5.40 2.19
N THR A 300 -4.06 6.49 1.61
CA THR A 300 -5.20 6.43 0.68
C THR A 300 -4.86 5.65 -0.59
N ALA A 301 -3.66 5.83 -1.15
CA ALA A 301 -3.23 5.06 -2.33
C ALA A 301 -3.07 3.56 -2.01
N LEU A 302 -2.55 3.23 -0.82
CA LEU A 302 -2.45 1.85 -0.34
C LEU A 302 -3.83 1.24 -0.11
N GLN A 303 -4.77 1.95 0.52
CA GLN A 303 -6.16 1.52 0.71
C GLN A 303 -6.85 1.24 -0.63
N ALA A 304 -6.71 2.17 -1.58
CA ALA A 304 -7.26 1.99 -2.93
C ALA A 304 -6.68 0.74 -3.61
N GLU A 305 -5.38 0.51 -3.49
CA GLU A 305 -4.71 -0.67 -4.05
C GLU A 305 -5.20 -1.97 -3.41
N ILE A 306 -5.27 -2.04 -2.08
CA ILE A 306 -5.75 -3.23 -1.35
C ILE A 306 -7.19 -3.55 -1.76
N ASN A 307 -8.06 -2.53 -1.87
CA ASN A 307 -9.46 -2.72 -2.19
C ASN A 307 -9.72 -3.11 -3.66
N SER A 308 -8.93 -2.61 -4.60
CA SER A 308 -9.17 -2.78 -6.03
C SER A 308 -8.39 -3.92 -6.68
N ASN A 309 -7.32 -4.43 -6.05
CA ASN A 309 -6.43 -5.41 -6.67
C ASN A 309 -7.10 -6.80 -6.76
N THR A 310 -7.56 -7.16 -7.95
CA THR A 310 -8.22 -8.45 -8.21
C THR A 310 -7.23 -9.61 -8.28
N GLU A 311 -5.97 -9.37 -8.64
CA GLU A 311 -4.93 -10.41 -8.67
C GLU A 311 -4.62 -10.93 -7.28
N ALA A 312 -4.55 -10.05 -6.27
CA ALA A 312 -4.32 -10.44 -4.87
C ALA A 312 -5.43 -11.39 -4.34
N ARG A 313 -6.62 -11.33 -4.92
CA ARG A 313 -7.78 -12.19 -4.60
C ARG A 313 -7.79 -13.52 -5.37
N SER A 314 -6.88 -13.66 -6.34
CA SER A 314 -6.81 -14.86 -7.18
C SER A 314 -6.27 -16.05 -6.40
N SER A 315 -6.86 -17.23 -6.64
CA SER A 315 -6.36 -18.51 -6.11
C SER A 315 -4.99 -18.95 -6.66
N LEU A 316 -4.44 -18.20 -7.62
CA LEU A 316 -3.08 -18.43 -8.15
C LEU A 316 -2.00 -18.10 -7.11
N TYR A 317 -2.28 -17.15 -6.22
CA TYR A 317 -1.32 -16.67 -5.22
C TYR A 317 -1.65 -17.24 -3.83
N GLU A 318 -0.83 -18.16 -3.38
CA GLU A 318 -1.01 -18.85 -2.10
C GLU A 318 -0.15 -18.21 -1.02
N TYR A 319 -0.69 -17.24 -0.32
CA TYR A 319 -0.06 -16.59 0.84
C TYR A 319 -0.83 -16.90 2.12
N ASN A 320 -0.17 -16.85 3.26
CA ASN A 320 -0.75 -17.12 4.59
C ASN A 320 -0.59 -15.96 5.58
N LEU A 321 0.09 -14.89 5.17
CA LEU A 321 0.17 -13.62 5.89
C LEU A 321 -0.10 -12.47 4.94
N ILE A 322 -0.72 -11.41 5.46
CA ILE A 322 -0.97 -10.15 4.73
C ILE A 322 -0.44 -9.01 5.59
N LEU A 323 0.31 -8.08 5.00
CA LEU A 323 0.82 -6.92 5.71
C LEU A 323 1.06 -5.72 4.80
N CYS A 324 0.98 -4.53 5.41
CA CYS A 324 1.39 -3.26 4.83
C CYS A 324 2.28 -2.52 5.84
N PRO A 325 3.59 -2.85 5.90
CA PRO A 325 4.47 -2.34 6.94
C PRO A 325 4.56 -0.83 6.99
N GLY A 326 4.39 -0.28 8.21
CA GLY A 326 4.49 1.16 8.47
C GLY A 326 3.17 1.93 8.39
N TYR A 327 2.07 1.28 7.99
CA TYR A 327 0.77 1.94 7.78
C TYR A 327 -0.35 1.23 8.56
N PRO A 328 -0.49 1.47 9.87
CA PRO A 328 -1.59 0.91 10.67
C PRO A 328 -2.97 1.37 10.21
N GLU A 329 -3.07 2.46 9.44
CA GLU A 329 -4.31 3.02 8.91
C GLU A 329 -5.01 2.14 7.87
N VAL A 330 -4.31 1.16 7.28
CA VAL A 330 -4.88 0.29 6.22
C VAL A 330 -5.27 -1.11 6.73
N VAL A 331 -5.31 -1.31 8.04
CA VAL A 331 -5.57 -2.64 8.63
C VAL A 331 -6.99 -3.11 8.34
N ASP A 332 -7.97 -2.21 8.26
CA ASP A 332 -9.36 -2.57 7.93
C ASP A 332 -9.47 -3.18 6.54
N GLU A 333 -8.82 -2.57 5.55
CA GLU A 333 -8.78 -3.07 4.17
C GLU A 333 -8.04 -4.42 4.07
N LEU A 334 -6.97 -4.61 4.84
CA LEU A 334 -6.26 -5.90 4.91
C LEU A 334 -7.15 -6.99 5.52
N LEU A 335 -7.95 -6.65 6.53
CA LEU A 335 -8.93 -7.56 7.14
C LEU A 335 -10.06 -7.90 6.16
N ALA A 336 -10.58 -6.91 5.43
CA ALA A 336 -11.57 -7.13 4.39
C ALA A 336 -11.03 -8.09 3.32
N LEU A 337 -9.79 -7.89 2.85
CA LEU A 337 -9.12 -8.81 1.93
C LEU A 337 -8.99 -10.22 2.53
N SER A 338 -8.64 -10.37 3.82
CA SER A 338 -8.56 -11.68 4.49
C SER A 338 -9.91 -12.41 4.45
N VAL A 339 -11.01 -11.71 4.73
CA VAL A 339 -12.36 -12.28 4.66
C VAL A 339 -12.71 -12.72 3.23
N GLU A 340 -12.40 -11.91 2.22
CA GLU A 340 -12.69 -12.21 0.82
C GLU A 340 -11.97 -13.47 0.32
N ILE A 341 -10.75 -13.71 0.81
CA ILE A 341 -10.00 -14.96 0.54
C ILE A 341 -10.36 -16.09 1.53
N LYS A 342 -11.53 -16.00 2.20
CA LYS A 342 -12.08 -17.03 3.10
C LYS A 342 -11.24 -17.27 4.37
N ASP A 343 -10.66 -16.22 4.92
CA ASP A 343 -9.79 -16.27 6.11
C ASP A 343 -8.66 -17.31 5.98
N GLU A 344 -7.94 -17.30 4.87
CA GLU A 344 -6.80 -18.21 4.65
C GLU A 344 -5.46 -17.54 4.93
N ALA A 345 -5.43 -16.24 5.22
CA ALA A 345 -4.23 -15.50 5.56
C ALA A 345 -4.48 -14.55 6.75
N MET A 346 -3.50 -14.49 7.65
CA MET A 346 -3.53 -13.64 8.85
C MET A 346 -2.92 -12.28 8.57
N VAL A 347 -3.52 -11.22 9.09
CA VAL A 347 -3.00 -9.84 9.02
C VAL A 347 -1.99 -9.61 10.13
N ILE A 348 -0.80 -9.15 9.78
CA ILE A 348 0.22 -8.69 10.72
C ILE A 348 0.25 -7.17 10.67
N ALA A 349 -0.15 -6.54 11.78
CA ALA A 349 -0.39 -5.12 11.87
C ALA A 349 0.64 -4.39 12.76
N ASP A 350 0.84 -3.12 12.47
CA ASP A 350 1.72 -2.23 13.20
C ASP A 350 0.95 -1.38 14.21
N THR A 351 1.65 -0.98 15.27
CA THR A 351 1.23 0.12 16.13
C THR A 351 1.82 1.44 15.62
N PRO A 352 1.23 2.61 15.97
CA PRO A 352 1.85 3.90 15.64
C PRO A 352 3.30 4.00 16.17
N GLY A 353 4.21 4.52 15.32
CA GLY A 353 5.65 4.52 15.62
C GLY A 353 6.13 5.66 16.50
N ASN A 354 5.28 6.66 16.75
CA ASN A 354 5.57 7.86 17.54
C ASN A 354 4.97 7.84 18.96
N MET A 355 4.60 6.65 19.44
CA MET A 355 3.94 6.50 20.75
C MET A 355 4.80 5.73 21.74
N SER A 356 4.86 6.24 22.98
CA SER A 356 5.45 5.51 24.12
C SER A 356 4.63 4.24 24.46
N PRO A 357 5.16 3.30 25.27
CA PRO A 357 4.40 2.12 25.70
C PRO A 357 3.04 2.45 26.30
N GLU A 358 2.97 3.50 27.12
CA GLU A 358 1.74 3.97 27.77
C GLU A 358 0.76 4.56 26.76
N GLN A 359 1.25 5.32 25.78
CA GLN A 359 0.44 5.91 24.74
C GLN A 359 -0.13 4.84 23.79
N VAL A 360 0.67 3.82 23.44
CA VAL A 360 0.18 2.67 22.65
C VAL A 360 -0.88 1.89 23.42
N ALA A 361 -0.72 1.70 24.72
CA ALA A 361 -1.73 1.06 25.55
C ALA A 361 -3.07 1.84 25.57
N GLN A 362 -3.04 3.18 25.53
CA GLN A 362 -4.23 4.02 25.40
C GLN A 362 -4.80 3.98 23.98
N TRP A 363 -3.95 4.10 22.95
CA TRP A 363 -4.36 3.96 21.55
C TRP A 363 -5.07 2.64 21.29
N ALA A 364 -4.59 1.55 21.89
CA ALA A 364 -5.19 0.22 21.72
C ALA A 364 -6.66 0.13 22.21
N LEU A 365 -7.11 1.07 23.04
CA LEU A 365 -8.49 1.17 23.52
C LEU A 365 -9.37 2.04 22.63
N THR A 366 -8.81 2.68 21.61
CA THR A 366 -9.56 3.52 20.66
C THR A 366 -10.11 2.69 19.49
N SER A 367 -10.99 3.28 18.70
CA SER A 367 -11.52 2.68 17.46
C SER A 367 -10.50 2.61 16.31
N GLU A 368 -9.32 3.22 16.47
CA GLU A 368 -8.24 3.15 15.48
C GLU A 368 -7.58 1.77 15.44
N ARG A 369 -7.69 1.00 16.54
CA ARG A 369 -7.25 -0.40 16.58
C ARG A 369 -8.40 -1.32 16.18
N PHE A 370 -8.26 -1.97 15.04
CA PHE A 370 -9.24 -2.94 14.57
C PHE A 370 -9.15 -4.25 15.33
N SER A 371 -10.29 -4.72 15.85
CA SER A 371 -10.37 -5.97 16.60
C SER A 371 -10.78 -7.11 15.68
N SER A 372 -9.94 -8.15 15.58
CA SER A 372 -10.20 -9.33 14.76
C SER A 372 -9.39 -10.54 15.25
N GLU A 373 -9.96 -11.73 15.14
CA GLU A 373 -9.23 -12.98 15.34
C GLU A 373 -8.16 -13.20 14.25
N SER A 374 -8.32 -12.58 13.08
CA SER A 374 -7.41 -12.71 11.94
C SER A 374 -6.31 -11.65 11.90
N ALA A 375 -6.17 -10.79 12.93
CA ALA A 375 -5.11 -9.79 13.01
C ALA A 375 -4.25 -9.95 14.27
N ALA A 376 -2.98 -9.56 14.18
CA ALA A 376 -2.06 -9.47 15.32
C ALA A 376 -1.23 -8.19 15.24
N TYR A 377 -1.23 -7.39 16.32
CA TYR A 377 -0.46 -6.17 16.46
C TYR A 377 0.83 -6.40 17.24
N TYR A 378 1.88 -5.67 16.85
CA TYR A 378 3.20 -5.74 17.49
C TYR A 378 3.71 -4.36 17.87
N TYR A 379 4.49 -4.27 18.96
CA TYR A 379 5.14 -3.08 19.49
C TYR A 379 6.43 -3.46 20.23
N PRO A 380 7.46 -2.65 20.26
CA PRO A 380 7.67 -1.37 19.56
C PRO A 380 8.30 -1.52 18.18
N TRP A 381 8.51 -0.38 17.51
CA TRP A 381 9.28 -0.29 16.27
C TRP A 381 10.75 -0.65 16.52
N ALA A 382 11.51 -0.93 15.46
CA ALA A 382 12.83 -1.49 15.59
C ALA A 382 13.87 -0.85 14.65
N LEU A 383 15.05 -0.55 15.17
CA LEU A 383 16.20 -0.18 14.33
C LEU A 383 16.73 -1.44 13.65
N GLN A 384 16.59 -1.48 12.34
CA GLN A 384 16.94 -2.60 11.47
C GLN A 384 18.06 -2.20 10.51
N SER A 385 18.92 -3.16 10.14
CA SER A 385 19.95 -2.94 9.14
C SER A 385 19.32 -2.81 7.75
N ASN A 386 19.59 -1.72 7.06
CA ASN A 386 19.28 -1.54 5.65
C ASN A 386 20.44 -2.04 4.78
N MET A 387 20.17 -2.31 3.50
CA MET A 387 21.16 -2.83 2.54
C MET A 387 22.26 -1.81 2.20
N ASP A 388 22.09 -0.54 2.56
CA ASP A 388 23.11 0.51 2.43
C ASP A 388 24.06 0.61 3.65
N GLY A 389 23.93 -0.33 4.60
CA GLY A 389 24.78 -0.40 5.80
C GLY A 389 24.31 0.49 6.95
N ARG A 390 23.21 1.22 6.81
CA ARG A 390 22.64 2.07 7.86
C ARG A 390 21.61 1.31 8.71
N ASN A 391 21.44 1.74 9.97
CA ASN A 391 20.34 1.30 10.80
C ASN A 391 19.18 2.30 10.66
N VAL A 392 18.04 1.82 10.18
CA VAL A 392 16.83 2.61 9.95
C VAL A 392 15.69 2.10 10.81
N LEU A 393 14.77 2.97 11.18
CA LEU A 393 13.61 2.59 11.97
C LEU A 393 12.59 1.90 11.07
N GLY A 394 12.37 0.60 11.28
CA GLY A 394 11.42 -0.21 10.55
C GLY A 394 10.21 -0.61 11.39
N ALA A 395 9.14 -0.94 10.70
CA ALA A 395 7.87 -1.32 11.30
C ALA A 395 7.93 -2.68 12.04
N PRO A 396 7.23 -2.84 13.17
CA PRO A 396 7.24 -4.09 13.94
C PRO A 396 6.65 -5.28 13.20
N SER A 397 5.73 -5.08 12.25
CA SER A 397 5.21 -6.15 11.38
C SER A 397 6.30 -6.82 10.55
N GLY A 398 7.30 -6.07 10.08
CA GLY A 398 8.46 -6.62 9.37
C GLY A 398 9.33 -7.49 10.28
N VAL A 399 9.51 -7.11 11.55
CA VAL A 399 10.21 -7.90 12.57
C VAL A 399 9.44 -9.18 12.88
N ALA A 400 8.14 -9.06 13.08
CA ALA A 400 7.25 -10.19 13.33
C ALA A 400 7.25 -11.17 12.15
N LEU A 401 7.17 -10.68 10.91
CA LEU A 401 7.22 -11.49 9.69
C LEU A 401 8.50 -12.33 9.63
N ARG A 402 9.65 -11.70 9.88
CA ARG A 402 10.94 -12.42 9.91
C ARG A 402 10.98 -13.48 11.03
N THR A 403 10.50 -13.15 12.22
CA THR A 403 10.47 -14.06 13.37
C THR A 403 9.54 -15.24 13.11
N LEU A 404 8.35 -15.00 12.52
CA LEU A 404 7.42 -16.04 12.07
C LEU A 404 8.08 -16.98 11.07
N ALA A 405 8.81 -16.45 10.08
CA ALA A 405 9.51 -17.27 9.08
C ALA A 405 10.59 -18.14 9.72
N VAL A 406 11.38 -17.60 10.64
CA VAL A 406 12.40 -18.39 11.39
C VAL A 406 11.74 -19.47 12.23
N SER A 407 10.64 -19.16 12.92
CA SER A 407 9.89 -20.12 13.72
C SER A 407 9.31 -21.25 12.86
N ASP A 408 8.74 -20.92 11.70
CA ASP A 408 8.14 -21.91 10.79
C ASP A 408 9.22 -22.81 10.13
N ASN A 409 10.38 -22.24 9.81
CA ASN A 409 11.51 -23.03 9.29
C ASN A 409 12.06 -24.03 10.32
N ALA A 410 11.94 -23.74 11.61
CA ALA A 410 12.33 -24.61 12.71
C ALA A 410 11.22 -25.54 13.20
N GLY A 411 9.99 -25.38 12.73
CA GLY A 411 8.81 -26.12 13.19
C GLY A 411 7.68 -26.12 12.18
N TYR A 412 6.49 -25.76 12.64
CA TYR A 412 5.26 -25.72 11.84
C TYR A 412 4.54 -24.38 12.05
N VAL A 413 3.68 -23.99 11.12
CA VAL A 413 2.91 -22.72 11.19
C VAL A 413 2.02 -22.60 12.43
N TRP A 414 1.66 -23.71 13.05
CA TRP A 414 0.90 -23.76 14.31
C TRP A 414 1.78 -23.80 15.57
N THR A 415 3.08 -23.65 15.43
CA THR A 415 3.96 -23.51 16.57
C THR A 415 3.95 -22.08 17.09
N PRO A 416 3.85 -21.84 18.42
CA PRO A 416 3.86 -20.49 18.98
C PRO A 416 5.12 -19.70 18.59
N PRO A 417 5.00 -18.55 17.89
CA PRO A 417 6.15 -17.79 17.41
C PRO A 417 6.63 -16.77 18.46
N ALA A 418 6.77 -17.18 19.70
CA ALA A 418 7.10 -16.32 20.83
C ALA A 418 8.00 -17.02 21.86
N GLY A 419 8.58 -16.23 22.77
CA GLY A 419 9.40 -16.74 23.86
C GLY A 419 10.83 -17.10 23.43
N VAL A 420 11.60 -17.65 24.37
CA VAL A 420 13.04 -17.91 24.21
C VAL A 420 13.34 -18.90 23.08
N ALA A 421 12.49 -19.89 22.88
CA ALA A 421 12.75 -20.95 21.92
C ALA A 421 12.50 -20.55 20.47
N ARG A 422 11.53 -19.65 20.21
CA ARG A 422 11.03 -19.36 18.86
C ARG A 422 10.77 -17.87 18.56
N GLY A 423 10.78 -17.03 19.58
CA GLY A 423 10.57 -15.59 19.45
C GLY A 423 11.85 -14.79 19.27
N LEU A 424 13.01 -15.43 19.03
CA LEU A 424 14.27 -14.70 18.88
C LEU A 424 14.23 -13.78 17.66
N VAL A 425 14.42 -12.49 17.91
CA VAL A 425 14.47 -11.44 16.89
C VAL A 425 15.91 -11.30 16.38
N THR A 426 16.08 -11.33 15.08
CA THR A 426 17.38 -11.19 14.41
C THR A 426 17.37 -10.03 13.40
N GLY A 427 18.53 -9.40 13.17
CA GLY A 427 18.66 -8.26 12.24
C GLY A 427 18.12 -6.94 12.81
N VAL A 428 17.93 -6.87 14.13
CA VAL A 428 17.47 -5.68 14.87
C VAL A 428 18.53 -5.34 15.92
N SER A 429 18.91 -4.07 16.00
CA SER A 429 19.89 -3.56 16.97
C SER A 429 19.23 -3.07 18.26
N LYS A 430 18.13 -2.34 18.15
CA LYS A 430 17.36 -1.75 19.26
C LYS A 430 15.89 -1.70 18.91
N VAL A 431 15.04 -1.62 19.95
CA VAL A 431 13.60 -1.41 19.80
C VAL A 431 13.18 -0.13 20.52
N GLY A 432 12.15 0.55 20.01
CA GLY A 432 11.72 1.81 20.56
C GLY A 432 10.67 2.51 19.71
N TYR A 433 10.58 3.79 19.86
CA TYR A 433 9.69 4.69 19.14
C TYR A 433 10.43 5.98 18.79
N PHE A 434 9.83 6.82 17.97
CA PHE A 434 10.41 8.12 17.68
C PHE A 434 9.58 9.24 18.30
N THR A 435 10.23 10.36 18.57
CA THR A 435 9.61 11.62 19.02
C THR A 435 9.98 12.74 18.07
N GLY A 436 9.24 13.84 18.12
CA GLY A 436 9.42 14.96 17.20
C GLY A 436 8.46 14.92 16.01
N THR A 437 8.64 15.84 15.08
CA THR A 437 7.78 15.97 13.89
C THR A 437 8.43 15.29 12.70
N PRO A 438 7.82 14.22 12.13
CA PRO A 438 8.32 13.57 10.92
C PRO A 438 8.54 14.57 9.78
N GLY A 439 9.60 14.35 8.99
CA GLY A 439 9.98 15.24 7.89
C GLY A 439 10.76 16.49 8.28
N THR A 440 10.93 16.78 9.56
CA THR A 440 11.71 17.94 10.04
C THR A 440 12.82 17.55 11.02
N ALA A 441 12.46 17.04 12.18
CA ALA A 441 13.41 16.58 13.19
C ALA A 441 12.77 15.48 14.04
N THR A 442 13.36 14.31 14.04
CA THR A 442 12.92 13.18 14.85
C THR A 442 14.09 12.57 15.61
N THR A 443 13.79 12.06 16.80
CA THR A 443 14.77 11.39 17.64
C THR A 443 14.25 10.00 18.01
N PHE A 444 15.11 8.99 17.88
CA PHE A 444 14.79 7.64 18.35
C PHE A 444 14.89 7.56 19.86
N VAL A 445 13.87 7.01 20.50
CA VAL A 445 13.81 6.73 21.94
C VAL A 445 13.77 5.21 22.13
N GLU A 446 14.79 4.66 22.77
CA GLU A 446 14.84 3.23 23.08
C GLU A 446 13.78 2.85 24.11
N ALA A 447 13.03 1.79 23.88
CA ALA A 447 11.97 1.30 24.76
C ALA A 447 12.21 -0.17 25.11
N ASN A 448 12.92 -0.42 26.20
CA ASN A 448 13.05 -1.74 26.81
C ASN A 448 11.91 -1.94 27.81
N LEU A 449 10.88 -2.69 27.40
CA LEU A 449 9.66 -2.88 28.17
C LEU A 449 9.95 -3.67 29.47
N ASN A 450 9.59 -3.10 30.60
CA ASN A 450 9.57 -3.82 31.88
C ASN A 450 8.38 -4.79 31.96
N GLU A 451 8.32 -5.63 33.00
CA GLU A 451 7.27 -6.64 33.17
C GLU A 451 5.87 -6.02 33.17
N GLY A 452 5.65 -4.97 33.96
CA GLY A 452 4.35 -4.31 34.04
C GLY A 452 3.91 -3.67 32.72
N GLN A 453 4.83 -3.10 31.95
CA GLN A 453 4.52 -2.57 30.62
C GLN A 453 4.16 -3.68 29.62
N ARG A 454 4.87 -4.82 29.65
CA ARG A 454 4.55 -5.99 28.82
C ARG A 454 3.18 -6.54 29.16
N ASP A 455 2.88 -6.71 30.46
CA ASP A 455 1.61 -7.23 30.94
C ASP A 455 0.46 -6.30 30.56
N ASN A 456 0.63 -4.98 30.73
CA ASN A 456 -0.35 -3.97 30.35
C ASN A 456 -0.66 -3.99 28.84
N LEU A 457 0.35 -4.10 27.97
CA LEU A 457 0.14 -4.22 26.52
C LEU A 457 -0.52 -5.55 26.14
N TYR A 458 -0.25 -6.61 26.90
CA TYR A 458 -0.73 -7.96 26.62
C TYR A 458 -2.10 -8.27 27.25
N GLU A 459 -2.75 -7.32 27.96
CA GLU A 459 -4.11 -7.47 28.46
C GLU A 459 -5.12 -7.69 27.31
N TYR A 460 -6.28 -8.30 27.64
CA TYR A 460 -7.29 -8.69 26.62
C TYR A 460 -7.97 -7.52 25.92
N ASP A 461 -8.00 -6.37 26.55
CA ASP A 461 -8.57 -5.15 25.96
C ASP A 461 -7.63 -4.49 24.94
N LYS A 462 -6.32 -4.77 25.04
CA LYS A 462 -5.27 -4.18 24.20
C LYS A 462 -4.71 -5.16 23.18
N ASN A 463 -4.34 -6.38 23.62
CA ASN A 463 -3.85 -7.46 22.76
C ASN A 463 -2.68 -7.07 21.83
N ILE A 464 -1.70 -6.32 22.37
CA ILE A 464 -0.48 -5.95 21.67
C ILE A 464 0.63 -6.95 22.04
N ASN A 465 1.30 -7.51 21.04
CA ASN A 465 2.40 -8.45 21.24
C ASN A 465 3.72 -7.68 21.42
N PRO A 466 4.34 -7.74 22.62
CA PRO A 466 5.55 -6.98 22.89
C PRO A 466 6.79 -7.62 22.27
N ILE A 467 7.69 -6.77 21.77
CA ILE A 467 9.05 -7.11 21.36
C ILE A 467 9.98 -6.45 22.39
N THR A 468 10.77 -7.22 23.11
CA THR A 468 11.55 -6.67 24.22
C THR A 468 12.88 -7.38 24.41
N PHE A 469 13.83 -6.70 25.06
CA PHE A 469 15.14 -7.24 25.34
C PHE A 469 15.15 -7.99 26.67
N PHE A 470 15.73 -9.18 26.66
CA PHE A 470 16.00 -9.97 27.85
C PHE A 470 17.51 -10.15 28.04
N PRO A 471 18.08 -9.78 29.21
CA PRO A 471 19.49 -9.98 29.50
C PRO A 471 19.93 -11.44 29.30
N GLY A 472 21.00 -11.64 28.55
CA GLY A 472 21.52 -12.98 28.24
C GLY A 472 20.70 -13.79 27.20
N ARG A 473 19.60 -13.23 26.67
CA ARG A 473 18.73 -13.90 25.67
C ARG A 473 18.57 -13.06 24.40
N GLY A 474 18.79 -11.73 24.46
CA GLY A 474 18.61 -10.82 23.33
C GLY A 474 17.18 -10.32 23.20
N LEU A 475 16.84 -9.79 22.02
CA LEU A 475 15.50 -9.32 21.70
C LEU A 475 14.58 -10.51 21.37
N LEU A 476 13.41 -10.53 21.98
CA LEU A 476 12.41 -11.58 21.81
C LEU A 476 11.03 -10.98 21.52
N VAL A 477 10.29 -11.62 20.63
CA VAL A 477 8.83 -11.50 20.59
C VAL A 477 8.29 -12.23 21.81
N TRP A 478 7.54 -11.52 22.68
CA TRP A 478 7.07 -12.03 23.97
C TRP A 478 5.55 -12.08 24.07
N GLY A 479 4.88 -12.31 22.95
CA GLY A 479 3.43 -12.44 22.87
C GLY A 479 2.99 -13.15 21.60
N GLN A 480 1.79 -13.75 21.65
CA GLN A 480 1.16 -14.44 20.52
C GLN A 480 -0.37 -14.27 20.51
N LYS A 481 -0.88 -13.13 20.97
CA LYS A 481 -2.30 -12.82 20.93
C LYS A 481 -2.71 -12.27 19.57
N THR A 482 -3.91 -12.66 19.14
CA THR A 482 -4.64 -11.97 18.09
C THR A 482 -5.32 -10.73 18.66
N SER A 483 -5.79 -9.81 17.84
CA SER A 483 -6.57 -8.65 18.28
C SER A 483 -8.06 -8.97 18.54
N ALA A 484 -8.36 -10.23 18.86
CA ALA A 484 -9.72 -10.69 19.16
C ALA A 484 -10.38 -9.83 20.24
N PRO A 485 -11.69 -9.48 20.08
CA PRO A 485 -12.37 -8.60 21.02
C PRO A 485 -12.67 -9.25 22.38
N ALA A 486 -12.61 -10.59 22.45
CA ALA A 486 -12.88 -11.38 23.65
C ALA A 486 -12.04 -12.65 23.66
N ALA A 487 -11.90 -13.24 24.85
CA ALA A 487 -11.25 -14.54 25.01
C ALA A 487 -12.02 -15.62 24.21
N SER A 488 -11.35 -16.28 23.29
CA SER A 488 -11.91 -17.33 22.44
C SER A 488 -10.90 -18.44 22.17
N ALA A 489 -11.29 -19.46 21.44
CA ALA A 489 -10.34 -20.46 20.94
C ALA A 489 -9.36 -19.87 19.91
N LEU A 490 -9.72 -18.77 19.27
CA LEU A 490 -8.98 -18.09 18.20
C LEU A 490 -8.27 -16.81 18.70
N ASP A 491 -8.07 -16.66 19.99
CA ASP A 491 -7.36 -15.53 20.58
C ASP A 491 -5.83 -15.67 20.55
N ARG A 492 -5.32 -16.74 19.91
CA ARG A 492 -3.88 -17.03 19.80
C ARG A 492 -3.44 -17.23 18.35
N ILE A 493 -2.32 -16.60 17.98
CA ILE A 493 -1.74 -16.63 16.64
C ILE A 493 -1.50 -18.07 16.15
N ASN A 494 -0.96 -18.93 17.00
CA ASN A 494 -0.68 -20.31 16.63
C ASN A 494 -1.95 -21.10 16.28
N VAL A 495 -3.05 -20.88 17.01
CA VAL A 495 -4.34 -21.55 16.75
C VAL A 495 -4.99 -21.02 15.48
N VAL A 496 -5.00 -19.70 15.28
CA VAL A 496 -5.56 -19.08 14.08
C VAL A 496 -4.81 -19.56 12.83
N ARG A 497 -3.48 -19.55 12.87
CA ARG A 497 -2.65 -20.03 11.75
C ARG A 497 -2.85 -21.53 11.48
N LEU A 498 -3.09 -22.34 12.52
CA LEU A 498 -3.49 -23.73 12.36
C LEU A 498 -4.82 -23.86 11.62
N VAL A 499 -5.84 -23.10 12.03
CA VAL A 499 -7.17 -23.12 11.40
C VAL A 499 -7.09 -22.66 9.93
N MET A 500 -6.34 -21.59 9.64
CA MET A 500 -6.11 -21.11 8.27
C MET A 500 -5.40 -22.18 7.40
N TYR A 501 -4.39 -22.85 7.95
CA TYR A 501 -3.72 -23.95 7.28
C TYR A 501 -4.66 -25.12 7.01
N LEU A 502 -5.50 -25.49 7.99
CA LEU A 502 -6.51 -26.55 7.85
C LEU A 502 -7.55 -26.21 6.79
N ARG A 503 -8.13 -24.99 6.82
CA ARG A 503 -9.10 -24.52 5.80
C ARG A 503 -8.54 -24.72 4.39
N ARG A 504 -7.31 -24.26 4.16
CA ARG A 504 -6.64 -24.41 2.86
C ARG A 504 -6.37 -25.87 2.49
N SER A 505 -5.88 -26.66 3.44
CA SER A 505 -5.54 -28.08 3.21
C SER A 505 -6.78 -28.92 2.92
N LEU A 506 -7.84 -28.73 3.70
CA LEU A 506 -9.12 -29.43 3.50
C LEU A 506 -9.79 -29.01 2.19
N ARG A 507 -9.80 -27.71 1.87
CA ARG A 507 -10.33 -27.23 0.59
C ARG A 507 -9.61 -27.87 -0.60
N LYS A 508 -8.27 -27.92 -0.58
CA LYS A 508 -7.50 -28.60 -1.63
C LYS A 508 -7.76 -30.11 -1.67
N GLY A 509 -7.84 -30.73 -0.50
CA GLY A 509 -8.13 -32.16 -0.39
C GLY A 509 -9.54 -32.55 -0.84
N SER A 510 -10.48 -31.61 -0.79
CA SER A 510 -11.87 -31.83 -1.24
C SER A 510 -12.10 -31.58 -2.74
N MET A 511 -11.19 -30.88 -3.43
CA MET A 511 -11.36 -30.56 -4.86
C MET A 511 -11.64 -31.77 -5.79
N PRO A 512 -11.01 -32.95 -5.59
CA PRO A 512 -11.31 -34.11 -6.44
C PRO A 512 -12.73 -34.63 -6.33
N PHE A 513 -13.45 -34.26 -5.26
CA PHE A 513 -14.83 -34.72 -5.00
C PHE A 513 -15.90 -33.78 -5.53
N VAL A 514 -15.51 -32.65 -6.07
CA VAL A 514 -16.42 -31.70 -6.71
C VAL A 514 -16.90 -32.31 -8.03
N PHE A 515 -18.22 -32.30 -8.26
CA PHE A 515 -18.93 -32.95 -9.39
C PHE A 515 -19.00 -34.48 -9.33
N GLU A 516 -18.48 -35.11 -8.27
CA GLU A 516 -18.73 -36.56 -8.05
C GLU A 516 -20.17 -36.80 -7.53
N PRO A 517 -20.76 -37.97 -7.76
CA PRO A 517 -22.07 -38.31 -7.20
C PRO A 517 -22.11 -38.18 -5.68
N ASN A 518 -23.14 -37.55 -5.13
CA ASN A 518 -23.31 -37.44 -3.67
C ASN A 518 -23.89 -38.72 -3.06
N ASP A 519 -23.13 -39.79 -3.11
CA ASP A 519 -23.46 -41.08 -2.54
C ASP A 519 -22.61 -41.39 -1.28
N ARG A 520 -22.86 -42.54 -0.69
CA ARG A 520 -22.13 -42.99 0.50
C ARG A 520 -20.64 -43.18 0.22
N VAL A 521 -20.27 -43.66 -0.99
CA VAL A 521 -18.88 -43.96 -1.33
C VAL A 521 -18.08 -42.66 -1.43
N THR A 522 -18.63 -41.64 -2.07
CA THR A 522 -18.01 -40.33 -2.17
C THR A 522 -17.86 -39.67 -0.80
N ARG A 523 -18.90 -39.77 0.07
CA ARG A 523 -18.84 -39.24 1.44
C ARG A 523 -17.79 -39.95 2.30
N ASP A 524 -17.69 -41.27 2.23
CA ASP A 524 -16.68 -42.07 2.97
C ASP A 524 -15.25 -41.73 2.47
N ASN A 525 -15.06 -41.58 1.16
CA ASN A 525 -13.77 -41.17 0.57
C ASN A 525 -13.34 -39.76 0.97
N LEU A 526 -14.26 -38.80 0.92
CA LEU A 526 -13.99 -37.42 1.36
C LEU A 526 -13.60 -37.38 2.84
N LYS A 527 -14.34 -38.11 3.68
CA LYS A 527 -14.03 -38.23 5.10
C LYS A 527 -12.65 -38.84 5.32
N ALA A 528 -12.29 -39.91 4.63
CA ALA A 528 -10.98 -40.57 4.73
C ALA A 528 -9.84 -39.61 4.29
N ALA A 529 -10.06 -38.82 3.25
CA ALA A 529 -9.10 -37.80 2.82
C ALA A 529 -8.89 -36.71 3.89
N ALA A 530 -9.96 -36.25 4.52
CA ALA A 530 -9.89 -35.27 5.62
C ALA A 530 -9.20 -35.88 6.86
N ASP A 531 -9.56 -37.12 7.25
CA ASP A 531 -8.94 -37.83 8.36
C ASP A 531 -7.43 -38.00 8.16
N THR A 532 -6.97 -38.21 6.93
CA THR A 532 -5.55 -38.30 6.60
C THR A 532 -4.82 -37.01 6.90
N ILE A 533 -5.40 -35.85 6.52
CA ILE A 533 -4.84 -34.51 6.79
C ILE A 533 -4.80 -34.24 8.29
N LEU A 534 -5.90 -34.52 9.00
CA LEU A 534 -6.03 -34.29 10.44
C LEU A 534 -5.09 -35.16 11.27
N ASN A 535 -4.92 -36.43 10.89
CA ASN A 535 -3.97 -37.35 11.53
C ASN A 535 -2.52 -36.85 11.38
N ASP A 536 -2.12 -36.33 10.23
CA ASP A 536 -0.79 -35.73 10.04
C ASP A 536 -0.54 -34.58 11.01
N ILE A 537 -1.55 -33.74 11.23
CA ILE A 537 -1.47 -32.61 12.15
C ILE A 537 -1.50 -33.06 13.62
N LEU A 538 -2.27 -34.11 13.95
CA LEU A 538 -2.30 -34.72 15.26
C LEU A 538 -0.90 -35.25 15.65
N VAL A 539 -0.27 -36.03 14.78
CA VAL A 539 1.08 -36.58 14.98
C VAL A 539 2.10 -35.45 15.14
N LYS A 540 1.95 -34.32 14.41
CA LYS A 540 2.78 -33.12 14.47
C LYS A 540 2.40 -32.19 15.62
N ARG A 541 1.55 -32.61 16.55
CA ARG A 541 1.15 -31.86 17.76
C ARG A 541 0.49 -30.52 17.47
N GLY A 542 -0.23 -30.39 16.35
CA GLY A 542 -1.04 -29.20 16.06
C GLY A 542 -2.39 -29.24 16.75
N ILE A 543 -2.98 -30.44 16.83
CA ILE A 543 -4.23 -30.71 17.54
C ILE A 543 -4.01 -31.83 18.54
N SER A 544 -4.85 -31.90 19.58
CA SER A 544 -4.86 -32.98 20.57
C SER A 544 -5.90 -34.04 20.26
N ASP A 545 -6.93 -33.66 19.51
CA ASP A 545 -8.04 -34.54 19.14
C ASP A 545 -8.83 -33.91 17.98
N TYR A 546 -9.57 -34.75 17.23
CA TYR A 546 -10.48 -34.27 16.18
C TYR A 546 -11.65 -35.26 15.97
N ALA A 547 -12.72 -34.74 15.35
CA ALA A 547 -13.84 -35.54 14.89
C ALA A 547 -14.30 -35.07 13.51
N THR A 548 -14.63 -36.00 12.63
CA THR A 548 -15.13 -35.72 11.28
C THR A 548 -16.47 -36.41 11.06
N TYR A 549 -17.43 -35.70 10.51
CA TYR A 549 -18.77 -36.21 10.20
C TYR A 549 -19.10 -35.90 8.73
N CYS A 550 -19.30 -36.96 7.94
CA CYS A 550 -19.74 -36.90 6.55
C CYS A 550 -20.66 -38.09 6.29
N ASN A 551 -21.87 -38.06 6.84
CA ASN A 551 -22.81 -39.15 6.80
C ASN A 551 -24.23 -38.63 6.49
N GLU A 552 -25.25 -39.50 6.56
CA GLU A 552 -26.64 -39.14 6.30
C GLU A 552 -27.21 -38.13 7.31
N GLY A 553 -26.64 -38.04 8.51
CA GLY A 553 -27.07 -37.07 9.53
C GLY A 553 -26.78 -35.63 9.19
N ASN A 554 -25.63 -35.34 8.53
CA ASN A 554 -25.27 -34.00 8.06
C ASN A 554 -25.45 -33.81 6.53
N ASN A 555 -25.76 -34.88 5.77
CA ASN A 555 -26.11 -34.85 4.35
C ASN A 555 -27.55 -35.33 4.16
N THR A 556 -28.52 -34.51 4.56
CA THR A 556 -29.95 -34.78 4.44
C THR A 556 -30.39 -34.78 2.98
N GLY A 557 -31.56 -35.37 2.68
CA GLY A 557 -32.15 -35.37 1.33
C GLY A 557 -32.24 -33.96 0.74
N ASP A 558 -32.69 -32.99 1.53
CA ASP A 558 -32.80 -31.58 1.09
C ASP A 558 -31.44 -30.96 0.69
N ARG A 559 -30.34 -31.35 1.34
CA ARG A 559 -28.99 -30.90 0.97
C ARG A 559 -28.50 -31.57 -0.29
N ILE A 560 -28.79 -32.85 -0.44
CA ILE A 560 -28.46 -33.63 -1.64
C ILE A 560 -29.22 -33.05 -2.85
N ASP A 561 -30.49 -32.72 -2.69
CA ASP A 561 -31.33 -32.10 -3.74
C ASP A 561 -30.83 -30.71 -4.15
N ARG A 562 -30.13 -30.00 -3.25
CA ARG A 562 -29.45 -28.74 -3.55
C ARG A 562 -28.02 -28.93 -4.08
N ASN A 563 -27.60 -30.16 -4.39
CA ASN A 563 -26.24 -30.52 -4.83
C ASN A 563 -25.15 -30.16 -3.80
N GLU A 564 -25.48 -30.18 -2.50
CA GLU A 564 -24.53 -29.88 -1.42
C GLU A 564 -24.00 -31.17 -0.81
N LEU A 565 -22.67 -31.24 -0.59
CA LEU A 565 -22.00 -32.26 0.19
C LEU A 565 -21.33 -31.59 1.41
N TRP A 566 -21.70 -32.04 2.60
CA TRP A 566 -21.26 -31.44 3.86
C TRP A 566 -20.30 -32.37 4.60
N LEU A 567 -19.12 -31.83 4.94
CA LEU A 567 -18.12 -32.44 5.82
C LEU A 567 -17.95 -31.53 7.04
N ASP A 568 -18.37 -32.00 8.20
CA ASP A 568 -18.15 -31.28 9.46
C ASP A 568 -16.86 -31.74 10.11
N VAL A 569 -16.01 -30.80 10.52
CA VAL A 569 -14.73 -31.07 11.17
C VAL A 569 -14.66 -30.29 12.48
N ALA A 570 -14.50 -31.04 13.58
CA ALA A 570 -14.24 -30.47 14.90
C ALA A 570 -12.81 -30.77 15.32
N ILE A 571 -12.10 -29.79 15.86
CA ILE A 571 -10.72 -29.95 16.33
C ILE A 571 -10.54 -29.41 17.75
N LYS A 572 -9.61 -30.02 18.49
CA LYS A 572 -9.08 -29.49 19.75
C LYS A 572 -7.64 -29.05 19.54
N PRO A 573 -7.37 -27.72 19.36
CA PRO A 573 -6.02 -27.22 19.13
C PRO A 573 -5.13 -27.41 20.36
N MET A 574 -3.84 -27.63 20.14
CA MET A 574 -2.85 -27.61 21.22
C MET A 574 -2.61 -26.17 21.68
N ARG A 575 -2.71 -25.93 22.99
CA ARG A 575 -2.45 -24.62 23.60
C ARG A 575 -1.03 -24.56 24.15
N ALA A 576 -0.39 -23.38 24.05
CA ALA A 576 0.90 -23.12 24.69
C ALA A 576 0.71 -22.71 26.17
N ALA A 577 1.66 -23.05 27.00
CA ALA A 577 1.76 -22.48 28.34
C ALA A 577 2.42 -21.09 28.25
N GLU A 578 1.70 -20.03 28.63
CA GLU A 578 2.18 -18.64 28.62
C GLU A 578 2.57 -18.17 30.04
N PHE A 579 1.89 -18.70 31.05
CA PHE A 579 2.13 -18.38 32.45
C PHE A 579 2.48 -19.65 33.22
N ILE A 580 3.58 -19.64 33.97
CA ILE A 580 4.04 -20.74 34.80
C ILE A 580 4.03 -20.26 36.26
N TYR A 581 3.15 -20.82 37.08
CA TYR A 581 3.07 -20.54 38.49
C TYR A 581 3.88 -21.59 39.27
N ILE A 582 4.86 -21.13 40.07
CA ILE A 582 5.71 -22.00 40.89
C ILE A 582 5.47 -21.61 42.36
N PRO A 583 4.49 -22.23 43.04
CA PRO A 583 4.29 -21.97 44.43
C PRO A 583 5.42 -22.62 45.26
N ILE A 584 6.25 -21.79 45.91
CA ILE A 584 7.29 -22.25 46.81
C ILE A 584 6.75 -22.16 48.24
N ARG A 585 6.69 -23.28 48.91
CA ARG A 585 6.32 -23.36 50.32
C ARG A 585 7.58 -23.54 51.17
N VAL A 586 7.80 -22.65 52.10
CA VAL A 586 8.82 -22.84 53.13
C VAL A 586 8.16 -23.56 54.30
N VAL A 587 8.62 -24.76 54.58
CA VAL A 587 8.14 -25.57 55.69
C VAL A 587 9.19 -25.58 56.79
N ALA A 588 8.76 -25.75 58.04
CA ALA A 588 9.68 -25.87 59.17
C ALA A 588 10.53 -27.16 59.03
N THR A 589 11.75 -27.12 59.58
CA THR A 589 12.73 -28.25 59.50
C THR A 589 12.19 -29.55 60.07
N SER A 590 11.13 -29.50 60.85
CA SER A 590 10.47 -30.64 61.49
C SER A 590 9.21 -31.12 60.75
N ALA A 591 8.87 -30.54 59.62
CA ALA A 591 7.71 -30.96 58.85
C ALA A 591 8.11 -32.00 57.77
N ASP A 592 7.39 -33.09 57.66
CA ASP A 592 7.51 -34.05 56.57
C ASP A 592 7.04 -33.37 55.25
N ILE A 593 7.84 -33.47 54.19
CA ILE A 593 7.59 -32.84 52.89
C ILE A 593 6.67 -33.74 52.05
#